data_508c9c66a8b44a2502c50f96f20d83e7
#
_entry.id   508c9c66a8b44a2502c50f96f20d83e7
#
_cell.length_a   1.000
_cell.length_b   1.000
_cell.length_c   1.000
_cell.angle_alpha   90.00
_cell.angle_beta   90.00
_cell.angle_gamma   90.00
#
_symmetry.space_group_name_H-M   'P 1'
#
loop_
_entity.id
_entity.type
_entity.pdbx_description
1 polymer ?
#
loop_
_entity_poly.entity_id
_entity_poly.type
_entity_poly.pdbx_seq_one_letter_code
_entity_poly.pdbx_strand_id
1 'polypeptide(L)'
;CGAQVAAPRTRVVSLKSEPSAATPARGDMPEPSDPEEFFAATQKLRPRCLEALRERMDGFLAARRRLQQRVVLLTSGGTTVPLELNTVRFIDNFSSGTRGAQCTEEFLKAGYAVVLLHRKGSNFPFLTNTVRQLNEDPLALLGHSTPQDAGAAHLTESLLPIGFTTIFEYLFLLREACRSIEVAGADAVVFLAAAVSDFYVPENEMASQKIQSRAHDGLSLQLRNVPKLLGSIKQWAPRALVVSFKLETNSNILLAKAAGAILKYGVDAVCSNLLHNYRDLVTIISEDPLAQGIRISSGEIHGEETEPIPVEGVASVRIERGSHSTIDQPLAQAVIRLHQDRSPGKTEAASQERALEPPEKRLRATPAS
;
A
#
# COMPACT_ATOMS: atom_id res chain seq x y z
N CYS A 1 20.82 -31.83 58.31
CA CYS A 1 21.73 -31.91 57.14
C CYS A 1 21.19 -31.05 56.06
N GLY A 2 21.71 -29.82 55.99
CA GLY A 2 21.35 -28.85 54.95
C GLY A 2 22.33 -28.97 53.78
N ALA A 3 21.81 -29.20 52.60
CA ALA A 3 22.58 -29.07 51.37
C ALA A 3 22.26 -27.71 50.73
N GLN A 4 23.22 -26.79 50.81
CA GLN A 4 23.16 -25.54 50.03
C GLN A 4 23.44 -25.88 48.56
N VAL A 5 22.44 -25.61 47.71
CA VAL A 5 22.61 -25.61 46.25
C VAL A 5 23.19 -24.29 45.83
N ALA A 6 24.42 -24.32 45.34
CA ALA A 6 25.10 -23.12 44.80
C ALA A 6 24.47 -22.72 43.45
N ALA A 7 24.14 -21.44 43.34
CA ALA A 7 23.63 -20.83 42.10
C ALA A 7 24.77 -20.78 41.03
N PRO A 8 24.45 -20.97 39.74
CA PRO A 8 25.44 -20.91 38.68
C PRO A 8 25.92 -19.46 38.48
N ARG A 9 27.23 -19.28 38.54
CA ARG A 9 27.90 -18.00 38.24
C ARG A 9 27.74 -17.67 36.76
N THR A 10 26.98 -16.65 36.47
CA THR A 10 26.86 -16.06 35.14
C THR A 10 28.22 -15.43 34.78
N ARG A 11 28.92 -16.02 33.81
CA ARG A 11 30.17 -15.49 33.26
C ARG A 11 29.77 -14.34 32.31
N VAL A 12 29.99 -13.10 32.79
CA VAL A 12 29.91 -11.91 31.93
C VAL A 12 31.10 -11.96 30.98
N VAL A 13 30.83 -12.27 29.71
CA VAL A 13 31.80 -12.14 28.62
C VAL A 13 31.78 -10.67 28.22
N SER A 14 32.83 -9.96 28.61
CA SER A 14 33.09 -8.60 28.13
C SER A 14 33.45 -8.68 26.66
N LEU A 15 32.51 -8.27 25.81
CA LEU A 15 32.74 -8.02 24.38
C LEU A 15 33.64 -6.76 24.32
N LYS A 16 34.92 -6.95 24.07
CA LYS A 16 35.79 -5.86 23.61
C LYS A 16 35.22 -5.38 22.30
N SER A 17 34.82 -4.11 22.24
CA SER A 17 34.47 -3.43 20.99
C SER A 17 35.73 -3.41 20.11
N GLU A 18 35.72 -4.24 19.06
CA GLU A 18 36.62 -4.02 17.93
C GLU A 18 36.25 -2.71 17.24
N PRO A 19 37.22 -1.97 16.69
CA PRO A 19 36.94 -0.70 16.03
C PRO A 19 36.01 -0.96 14.85
N SER A 20 34.87 -0.29 14.89
CA SER A 20 33.89 -0.20 13.81
C SER A 20 34.63 -0.03 12.49
N ALA A 21 34.48 -1.02 11.60
CA ALA A 21 34.85 -0.84 10.20
C ALA A 21 34.11 0.43 9.70
N ALA A 22 34.90 1.37 9.19
CA ALA A 22 34.40 2.64 8.69
C ALA A 22 33.19 2.39 7.78
N THR A 23 32.05 2.99 8.12
CA THR A 23 30.88 3.07 7.25
C THR A 23 31.38 3.63 5.92
N PRO A 24 31.22 2.93 4.78
CA PRO A 24 31.61 3.49 3.49
C PRO A 24 30.93 4.82 3.33
N ALA A 25 31.70 5.84 2.96
CA ALA A 25 31.21 7.15 2.63
C ALA A 25 30.02 7.00 1.68
N ARG A 26 29.00 7.89 1.80
CA ARG A 26 27.83 7.99 0.90
C ARG A 26 28.28 8.41 -0.52
N GLY A 27 29.13 7.57 -1.14
CA GLY A 27 29.49 7.65 -2.54
C GLY A 27 28.76 6.53 -3.24
N ASP A 28 27.85 6.88 -4.15
CA ASP A 28 27.32 6.03 -5.20
C ASP A 28 26.59 4.74 -4.77
N MET A 29 25.52 4.90 -3.98
CA MET A 29 24.43 3.92 -4.07
C MET A 29 23.88 4.05 -5.51
N PRO A 30 23.92 3.00 -6.34
CA PRO A 30 23.35 3.08 -7.67
C PRO A 30 21.89 3.53 -7.55
N GLU A 31 21.49 4.51 -8.37
CA GLU A 31 20.10 4.93 -8.42
C GLU A 31 19.20 3.71 -8.60
N PRO A 32 17.99 3.70 -8.01
CA PRO A 32 17.08 2.59 -8.19
C PRO A 32 16.90 2.35 -9.69
N SER A 33 17.14 1.11 -10.12
CA SER A 33 17.04 0.73 -11.52
C SER A 33 15.71 1.21 -12.14
N ASP A 34 15.77 1.66 -13.40
CA ASP A 34 14.60 2.03 -14.17
C ASP A 34 13.56 0.89 -14.09
N PRO A 35 12.26 1.20 -13.87
CA PRO A 35 11.20 0.21 -13.90
C PRO A 35 11.21 -0.70 -15.11
N GLU A 36 11.48 -0.21 -16.31
CA GLU A 36 11.51 -1.03 -17.54
C GLU A 36 12.73 -1.96 -17.56
N GLU A 37 13.89 -1.53 -17.07
CA GLU A 37 15.05 -2.40 -16.87
C GLU A 37 14.76 -3.54 -15.90
N PHE A 38 14.06 -3.24 -14.79
CA PHE A 38 13.64 -4.26 -13.84
C PHE A 38 12.74 -5.31 -14.50
N PHE A 39 11.71 -4.88 -15.25
CA PHE A 39 10.81 -5.80 -15.92
C PHE A 39 11.52 -6.63 -17.00
N ALA A 40 12.48 -6.06 -17.70
CA ALA A 40 13.29 -6.77 -18.67
C ALA A 40 14.18 -7.83 -17.99
N ALA A 41 14.88 -7.45 -16.91
CA ALA A 41 15.76 -8.33 -16.15
C ALA A 41 15.02 -9.48 -15.43
N THR A 42 13.75 -9.29 -15.08
CA THR A 42 12.93 -10.26 -14.35
C THR A 42 11.90 -10.99 -15.22
N GLN A 43 12.02 -10.89 -16.55
CA GLN A 43 11.02 -11.43 -17.49
C GLN A 43 10.74 -12.92 -17.32
N LYS A 44 11.72 -13.73 -16.90
CA LYS A 44 11.52 -15.16 -16.65
C LYS A 44 10.70 -15.46 -15.40
N LEU A 45 10.63 -14.50 -14.45
CA LEU A 45 9.84 -14.60 -13.23
C LEU A 45 8.41 -14.05 -13.37
N ARG A 46 8.07 -13.62 -14.58
CA ARG A 46 6.73 -13.16 -14.95
C ARG A 46 5.70 -14.29 -14.79
N PRO A 47 4.47 -14.01 -14.32
CA PRO A 47 3.40 -15.00 -14.23
C PRO A 47 3.08 -15.61 -15.59
N ARG A 48 3.04 -16.94 -15.68
CA ARG A 48 2.72 -17.66 -16.94
C ARG A 48 1.31 -17.36 -17.46
N CYS A 49 0.39 -17.04 -16.55
CA CYS A 49 -1.01 -16.75 -16.88
C CYS A 49 -1.28 -15.25 -17.12
N LEU A 50 -0.24 -14.42 -17.30
CA LEU A 50 -0.40 -12.96 -17.34
C LEU A 50 -1.34 -12.51 -18.47
N GLU A 51 -1.23 -13.09 -19.67
CA GLU A 51 -2.10 -12.80 -20.81
C GLU A 51 -3.56 -13.14 -20.51
N ALA A 52 -3.82 -14.36 -20.00
CA ALA A 52 -5.17 -14.79 -19.65
C ALA A 52 -5.79 -13.92 -18.53
N LEU A 53 -4.95 -13.47 -17.58
CA LEU A 53 -5.40 -12.55 -16.54
C LEU A 53 -5.72 -11.16 -17.11
N ARG A 54 -4.93 -10.67 -18.05
CA ARG A 54 -5.19 -9.43 -18.77
C ARG A 54 -6.51 -9.52 -19.54
N GLU A 55 -6.76 -10.56 -20.30
CA GLU A 55 -8.02 -10.78 -21.02
C GLU A 55 -9.22 -10.79 -20.05
N ARG A 56 -9.07 -11.45 -18.90
CA ARG A 56 -10.12 -11.44 -17.85
C ARG A 56 -10.37 -10.05 -17.29
N MET A 57 -9.32 -9.26 -17.04
CA MET A 57 -9.46 -7.88 -16.58
C MET A 57 -10.15 -7.02 -17.64
N ASP A 58 -9.71 -7.10 -18.88
CA ASP A 58 -10.27 -6.32 -20.00
C ASP A 58 -11.75 -6.66 -20.22
N GLY A 59 -12.11 -7.93 -20.17
CA GLY A 59 -13.50 -8.38 -20.25
C GLY A 59 -14.37 -7.87 -19.10
N PHE A 60 -13.86 -7.97 -17.87
CA PHE A 60 -14.52 -7.44 -16.67
C PHE A 60 -14.73 -5.93 -16.77
N LEU A 61 -13.70 -5.17 -17.09
CA LEU A 61 -13.74 -3.72 -17.20
C LEU A 61 -14.68 -3.25 -18.34
N ALA A 62 -14.69 -3.95 -19.48
CA ALA A 62 -15.61 -3.67 -20.57
C ALA A 62 -17.08 -3.84 -20.14
N ALA A 63 -17.38 -4.89 -19.36
CA ALA A 63 -18.72 -5.10 -18.81
C ALA A 63 -19.12 -3.99 -17.82
N ARG A 64 -18.21 -3.58 -16.92
CA ARG A 64 -18.46 -2.51 -15.94
C ARG A 64 -18.64 -1.15 -16.61
N ARG A 65 -17.86 -0.85 -17.65
CA ARG A 65 -18.03 0.37 -18.45
C ARG A 65 -19.40 0.48 -19.11
N ARG A 66 -19.94 -0.64 -19.64
CA ARG A 66 -21.31 -0.65 -20.20
C ARG A 66 -22.38 -0.31 -19.17
N LEU A 67 -22.12 -0.63 -17.89
CA LEU A 67 -23.01 -0.31 -16.76
C LEU A 67 -22.71 1.07 -16.17
N GLN A 68 -21.80 1.84 -16.74
CA GLN A 68 -21.35 3.14 -16.22
C GLN A 68 -20.88 3.05 -14.75
N GLN A 69 -20.34 1.91 -14.37
CA GLN A 69 -19.90 1.62 -13.00
C GLN A 69 -18.47 2.11 -12.80
N ARG A 70 -18.23 2.85 -11.73
CA ARG A 70 -16.87 3.24 -11.29
C ARG A 70 -16.07 2.01 -10.88
N VAL A 71 -14.77 2.06 -11.08
CA VAL A 71 -13.89 0.91 -10.87
C VAL A 71 -12.75 1.24 -9.92
N VAL A 72 -12.39 0.28 -9.07
CA VAL A 72 -11.21 0.37 -8.20
C VAL A 72 -10.26 -0.79 -8.51
N LEU A 73 -8.99 -0.49 -8.77
CA LEU A 73 -7.89 -1.44 -8.66
C LEU A 73 -7.37 -1.35 -7.22
N LEU A 74 -7.58 -2.38 -6.43
CA LEU A 74 -7.17 -2.42 -5.04
C LEU A 74 -6.11 -3.49 -4.81
N THR A 75 -5.02 -3.15 -4.10
CA THR A 75 -3.98 -4.12 -3.76
C THR A 75 -3.99 -4.45 -2.27
N SER A 76 -3.79 -5.73 -1.91
CA SER A 76 -3.96 -6.23 -0.53
C SER A 76 -2.96 -7.33 -0.17
N GLY A 77 -2.56 -7.37 1.10
CA GLY A 77 -1.61 -8.35 1.61
C GLY A 77 -0.15 -7.95 1.45
N GLY A 78 0.77 -8.85 1.75
CA GLY A 78 2.21 -8.64 1.65
C GLY A 78 2.84 -9.40 0.49
N THR A 79 3.94 -8.91 -0.09
CA THR A 79 4.72 -9.66 -1.08
C THR A 79 5.80 -10.49 -0.44
N THR A 80 6.16 -11.63 -1.03
CA THR A 80 7.34 -12.39 -0.67
C THR A 80 8.47 -12.19 -1.66
N VAL A 81 9.70 -12.25 -1.16
CA VAL A 81 10.92 -12.26 -1.94
C VAL A 81 11.52 -13.67 -1.87
N PRO A 82 11.48 -14.46 -2.95
CA PRO A 82 12.08 -15.79 -2.98
C PRO A 82 13.62 -15.67 -2.87
N LEU A 83 14.24 -16.60 -2.14
CA LEU A 83 15.71 -16.65 -2.00
C LEU A 83 16.34 -17.63 -3.00
N GLU A 84 15.56 -18.55 -3.53
CA GLU A 84 15.98 -19.53 -4.53
C GLU A 84 15.00 -19.57 -5.71
N LEU A 85 15.49 -19.95 -6.90
CA LEU A 85 14.63 -20.14 -8.09
C LEU A 85 13.59 -21.25 -7.86
N ASN A 86 14.00 -22.38 -7.25
CA ASN A 86 13.09 -23.40 -6.76
C ASN A 86 12.76 -23.08 -5.30
N THR A 87 11.91 -22.11 -5.08
CA THR A 87 11.64 -21.43 -3.80
C THR A 87 11.32 -22.41 -2.66
N VAL A 88 12.23 -22.51 -1.70
CA VAL A 88 12.04 -23.18 -0.41
C VAL A 88 11.95 -22.14 0.72
N ARG A 89 12.68 -21.04 0.58
CA ARG A 89 12.72 -19.94 1.54
C ARG A 89 12.38 -18.63 0.87
N PHE A 90 11.81 -17.72 1.66
CA PHE A 90 11.50 -16.37 1.21
C PHE A 90 11.55 -15.38 2.38
N ILE A 91 11.79 -14.13 2.07
CA ILE A 91 11.56 -13.01 2.98
C ILE A 91 10.12 -12.56 2.77
N ASP A 92 9.38 -12.29 3.84
CA ASP A 92 7.98 -11.92 3.80
C ASP A 92 7.76 -10.50 4.33
N ASN A 93 7.02 -9.70 3.59
CA ASN A 93 6.46 -8.46 4.08
C ASN A 93 5.14 -8.76 4.77
N PHE A 94 5.17 -8.79 6.09
CA PHE A 94 4.01 -9.16 6.89
C PHE A 94 2.84 -8.20 6.65
N SER A 95 1.74 -8.75 6.16
CA SER A 95 0.44 -8.08 6.08
C SER A 95 -0.67 -9.13 6.01
N SER A 96 -1.60 -9.08 6.94
CA SER A 96 -2.77 -9.96 6.93
C SER A 96 -3.75 -9.69 5.79
N GLY A 97 -3.64 -8.53 5.12
CA GLY A 97 -4.58 -8.10 4.08
C GLY A 97 -5.92 -7.55 4.62
N THR A 98 -6.08 -7.40 5.93
CA THR A 98 -7.35 -6.95 6.54
C THR A 98 -7.81 -5.60 5.98
N ARG A 99 -6.90 -4.62 5.88
CA ARG A 99 -7.24 -3.29 5.32
C ARG A 99 -7.78 -3.39 3.91
N GLY A 100 -7.07 -4.12 3.03
CA GLY A 100 -7.51 -4.29 1.65
C GLY A 100 -8.85 -5.02 1.54
N ALA A 101 -9.08 -6.07 2.34
CA ALA A 101 -10.34 -6.79 2.38
C ALA A 101 -11.51 -5.88 2.80
N GLN A 102 -11.37 -5.15 3.90
CA GLN A 102 -12.43 -4.27 4.43
C GLN A 102 -12.68 -3.05 3.53
N CYS A 103 -11.63 -2.41 3.00
CA CYS A 103 -11.82 -1.34 2.02
C CYS A 103 -12.51 -1.85 0.74
N THR A 104 -12.21 -3.08 0.28
CA THR A 104 -12.92 -3.70 -0.84
C THR A 104 -14.43 -3.80 -0.57
N GLU A 105 -14.82 -4.24 0.62
CA GLU A 105 -16.23 -4.31 1.01
C GLU A 105 -16.93 -2.95 0.94
N GLU A 106 -16.27 -1.90 1.43
CA GLU A 106 -16.83 -0.55 1.41
C GLU A 106 -16.95 0.02 -0.02
N PHE A 107 -15.96 -0.22 -0.88
CA PHE A 107 -16.06 0.16 -2.29
C PHE A 107 -17.20 -0.57 -3.01
N LEU A 108 -17.35 -1.88 -2.77
CA LEU A 108 -18.46 -2.65 -3.33
C LEU A 108 -19.82 -2.14 -2.84
N LYS A 109 -19.98 -1.88 -1.53
CA LYS A 109 -21.19 -1.28 -0.95
C LYS A 109 -21.52 0.10 -1.54
N ALA A 110 -20.50 0.87 -1.90
CA ALA A 110 -20.65 2.16 -2.56
C ALA A 110 -20.94 2.06 -4.08
N GLY A 111 -21.12 0.85 -4.61
CA GLY A 111 -21.47 0.61 -6.01
C GLY A 111 -20.28 0.57 -6.97
N TYR A 112 -19.04 0.57 -6.48
CA TYR A 112 -17.86 0.39 -7.33
C TYR A 112 -17.69 -1.06 -7.73
N ALA A 113 -17.14 -1.30 -8.92
CA ALA A 113 -16.54 -2.59 -9.23
C ALA A 113 -15.08 -2.62 -8.77
N VAL A 114 -14.60 -3.76 -8.31
CA VAL A 114 -13.24 -3.88 -7.74
C VAL A 114 -12.45 -4.97 -8.46
N VAL A 115 -11.29 -4.60 -9.00
CA VAL A 115 -10.22 -5.53 -9.35
C VAL A 115 -9.32 -5.65 -8.13
N LEU A 116 -9.34 -6.80 -7.45
CA LEU A 116 -8.62 -7.02 -6.21
C LEU A 116 -7.35 -7.85 -6.46
N LEU A 117 -6.18 -7.19 -6.45
CA LEU A 117 -4.87 -7.86 -6.41
C LEU A 117 -4.56 -8.22 -4.96
N HIS A 118 -4.66 -9.51 -4.60
CA HIS A 118 -4.47 -9.94 -3.22
C HIS A 118 -3.40 -11.02 -3.05
N ARG A 119 -2.69 -11.00 -1.92
CA ARG A 119 -1.80 -12.07 -1.54
C ARG A 119 -2.62 -13.36 -1.33
N LYS A 120 -2.23 -14.47 -1.96
CA LYS A 120 -2.84 -15.78 -1.70
C LYS A 120 -2.67 -16.15 -0.23
N GLY A 121 -3.77 -16.52 0.44
CA GLY A 121 -3.79 -16.82 1.88
C GLY A 121 -3.92 -15.61 2.80
N SER A 122 -4.05 -14.37 2.28
CA SER A 122 -4.42 -13.21 3.08
C SER A 122 -5.93 -13.14 3.30
N ASN A 123 -6.36 -12.28 4.23
CA ASN A 123 -7.78 -11.98 4.44
C ASN A 123 -8.46 -11.58 3.15
N PHE A 124 -9.69 -12.07 2.98
CA PHE A 124 -10.51 -11.84 1.80
C PHE A 124 -11.80 -11.11 2.18
N PRO A 125 -12.36 -10.26 1.30
CA PRO A 125 -13.61 -9.55 1.56
C PRO A 125 -14.72 -10.50 2.01
N PHE A 126 -15.50 -10.08 3.01
CA PHE A 126 -16.60 -10.82 3.65
C PHE A 126 -16.21 -12.10 4.40
N LEU A 127 -14.91 -12.49 4.38
CA LEU A 127 -14.43 -13.69 5.07
C LEU A 127 -13.51 -13.39 6.26
N THR A 128 -13.20 -12.13 6.55
CA THR A 128 -12.23 -11.73 7.59
C THR A 128 -12.62 -12.26 8.97
N ASN A 129 -13.89 -12.21 9.34
CA ASN A 129 -14.38 -12.74 10.63
C ASN A 129 -14.32 -14.26 10.66
N THR A 130 -14.68 -14.94 9.58
CA THR A 130 -14.61 -16.41 9.46
C THR A 130 -13.16 -16.90 9.58
N VAL A 131 -12.22 -16.23 8.90
CA VAL A 131 -10.78 -16.54 9.00
C VAL A 131 -10.26 -16.30 10.42
N ARG A 132 -10.70 -15.24 11.09
CA ARG A 132 -10.33 -14.98 12.48
C ARG A 132 -10.83 -16.08 13.40
N GLN A 133 -12.11 -16.47 13.32
CA GLN A 133 -12.68 -17.55 14.10
C GLN A 133 -11.96 -18.88 13.84
N LEU A 134 -11.63 -19.17 12.59
CA LEU A 134 -10.86 -20.36 12.22
C LEU A 134 -9.48 -20.40 12.87
N ASN A 135 -8.83 -19.25 13.01
CA ASN A 135 -7.51 -19.15 13.64
C ASN A 135 -7.58 -19.21 15.18
N GLU A 136 -8.65 -18.70 15.79
CA GLU A 136 -8.86 -18.68 17.25
C GLU A 136 -9.40 -20.02 17.76
N ASP A 137 -10.38 -20.59 17.08
CA ASP A 137 -10.99 -21.89 17.41
C ASP A 137 -11.37 -22.67 16.14
N PRO A 138 -10.42 -23.45 15.57
CA PRO A 138 -10.66 -24.25 14.36
C PRO A 138 -11.80 -25.26 14.51
N LEU A 139 -12.03 -25.75 15.71
CA LEU A 139 -13.02 -26.78 15.96
C LEU A 139 -14.45 -26.24 16.01
N ALA A 140 -14.62 -24.98 16.38
CA ALA A 140 -15.94 -24.34 16.41
C ALA A 140 -16.61 -24.28 15.02
N LEU A 141 -15.81 -24.30 13.94
CA LEU A 141 -16.33 -24.29 12.56
C LEU A 141 -16.58 -25.70 11.98
N LEU A 142 -16.08 -26.76 12.63
CA LEU A 142 -16.33 -28.13 12.20
C LEU A 142 -17.74 -28.56 12.64
N GLY A 143 -18.73 -28.23 11.89
CA GLY A 143 -20.13 -28.56 12.18
C GLY A 143 -21.11 -27.41 12.00
N HIS A 144 -20.60 -26.23 11.71
CA HIS A 144 -21.43 -25.11 11.32
C HIS A 144 -21.29 -24.86 9.83
N SER A 145 -22.41 -24.76 9.13
CA SER A 145 -22.44 -24.17 7.79
C SER A 145 -21.88 -22.74 7.95
N THR A 146 -20.80 -22.40 7.21
CA THR A 146 -20.30 -21.02 7.20
C THR A 146 -21.49 -20.10 6.91
N PRO A 147 -21.74 -19.06 7.74
CA PRO A 147 -22.74 -18.08 7.41
C PRO A 147 -22.30 -17.41 6.11
N GLN A 148 -22.84 -17.83 4.98
CA GLN A 148 -22.77 -17.00 3.79
C GLN A 148 -23.62 -15.78 4.13
N ASP A 149 -22.99 -14.62 4.22
CA ASP A 149 -23.71 -13.36 4.22
C ASP A 149 -24.54 -13.33 2.93
N ALA A 150 -25.79 -13.75 3.03
CA ALA A 150 -26.72 -13.81 1.89
C ALA A 150 -26.86 -12.42 1.19
N GLY A 151 -26.53 -11.36 1.93
CA GLY A 151 -26.46 -9.99 1.41
C GLY A 151 -25.24 -9.69 0.53
N ALA A 152 -24.17 -10.49 0.58
CA ALA A 152 -22.93 -10.21 -0.18
C ALA A 152 -22.91 -10.88 -1.58
N ALA A 153 -23.80 -11.84 -1.84
CA ALA A 153 -23.78 -12.61 -3.08
C ALA A 153 -23.88 -11.71 -4.35
N HIS A 154 -24.75 -10.70 -4.34
CA HIS A 154 -24.90 -9.76 -5.47
C HIS A 154 -23.69 -8.84 -5.66
N LEU A 155 -22.87 -8.63 -4.63
CA LEU A 155 -21.67 -7.80 -4.70
C LEU A 155 -20.49 -8.54 -5.37
N THR A 156 -20.52 -9.88 -5.37
CA THR A 156 -19.43 -10.70 -5.94
C THR A 156 -19.34 -10.58 -7.46
N GLU A 157 -20.42 -10.25 -8.16
CA GLU A 157 -20.40 -9.98 -9.60
C GLU A 157 -19.56 -8.73 -9.95
N SER A 158 -19.44 -7.78 -9.02
CA SER A 158 -18.64 -6.58 -9.15
C SER A 158 -17.22 -6.74 -8.59
N LEU A 159 -16.78 -7.96 -8.27
CA LEU A 159 -15.47 -8.27 -7.74
C LEU A 159 -14.69 -9.22 -8.65
N LEU A 160 -13.51 -8.79 -9.11
CA LEU A 160 -12.56 -9.62 -9.83
C LEU A 160 -11.30 -9.84 -8.97
N PRO A 161 -11.17 -10.99 -8.27
CA PRO A 161 -9.98 -11.29 -7.51
C PRO A 161 -8.87 -11.85 -8.39
N ILE A 162 -7.63 -11.40 -8.15
CA ILE A 162 -6.41 -11.84 -8.80
C ILE A 162 -5.35 -12.07 -7.72
N GLY A 163 -4.96 -13.33 -7.54
CA GLY A 163 -4.02 -13.73 -6.49
C GLY A 163 -2.56 -13.65 -6.92
N PHE A 164 -1.71 -13.10 -6.05
CA PHE A 164 -0.25 -13.14 -6.16
C PHE A 164 0.40 -13.76 -4.92
N THR A 165 1.68 -14.07 -5.00
CA THR A 165 2.50 -14.52 -3.86
C THR A 165 3.80 -13.72 -3.80
N THR A 166 4.57 -13.72 -4.89
CA THR A 166 5.89 -13.08 -4.94
C THR A 166 5.80 -11.62 -5.35
N ILE A 167 6.87 -10.87 -5.04
CA ILE A 167 7.02 -9.50 -5.49
C ILE A 167 7.00 -9.40 -7.03
N PHE A 168 7.59 -10.37 -7.72
CA PHE A 168 7.61 -10.39 -9.18
C PHE A 168 6.20 -10.54 -9.75
N GLU A 169 5.43 -11.52 -9.27
CA GLU A 169 4.02 -11.67 -9.67
C GLU A 169 3.25 -10.37 -9.42
N TYR A 170 3.39 -9.78 -8.23
CA TYR A 170 2.71 -8.55 -7.86
C TYR A 170 3.02 -7.41 -8.83
N LEU A 171 4.31 -7.15 -9.13
CA LEU A 171 4.72 -6.00 -9.94
C LEU A 171 4.26 -6.16 -11.40
N PHE A 172 4.38 -7.36 -12.00
CA PHE A 172 3.87 -7.62 -13.34
C PHE A 172 2.34 -7.46 -13.41
N LEU A 173 1.61 -8.02 -12.45
CA LEU A 173 0.15 -7.92 -12.38
C LEU A 173 -0.30 -6.48 -12.15
N LEU A 174 0.38 -5.72 -11.28
CA LEU A 174 0.08 -4.32 -11.02
C LEU A 174 0.21 -3.48 -12.29
N ARG A 175 1.32 -3.67 -13.06
CA ARG A 175 1.53 -2.97 -14.32
C ARG A 175 0.40 -3.23 -15.31
N GLU A 176 0.05 -4.48 -15.55
CA GLU A 176 -1.02 -4.83 -16.47
C GLU A 176 -2.38 -4.34 -15.98
N ALA A 177 -2.68 -4.47 -14.68
CA ALA A 177 -3.92 -3.98 -14.10
C ALA A 177 -4.07 -2.46 -14.20
N CYS A 178 -2.98 -1.70 -13.98
CA CYS A 178 -2.99 -0.24 -14.17
C CYS A 178 -3.23 0.15 -15.64
N ARG A 179 -2.63 -0.59 -16.59
CA ARG A 179 -2.87 -0.35 -18.03
C ARG A 179 -4.30 -0.67 -18.43
N SER A 180 -4.85 -1.79 -17.95
CA SER A 180 -6.24 -2.16 -18.23
C SER A 180 -7.25 -1.19 -17.62
N ILE A 181 -7.04 -0.72 -16.37
CA ILE A 181 -8.01 0.15 -15.69
C ILE A 181 -8.09 1.55 -16.32
N GLU A 182 -7.06 1.99 -17.06
CA GLU A 182 -7.06 3.29 -17.74
C GLU A 182 -8.25 3.46 -18.71
N VAL A 183 -8.85 2.37 -19.18
CA VAL A 183 -10.07 2.43 -20.00
C VAL A 183 -11.23 3.12 -19.28
N ALA A 184 -11.28 3.08 -17.94
CA ALA A 184 -12.26 3.76 -17.11
C ALA A 184 -11.91 5.24 -16.86
N GLY A 185 -10.69 5.66 -17.14
CA GLY A 185 -10.27 7.06 -17.05
C GLY A 185 -10.47 7.66 -15.66
N ALA A 186 -11.19 8.78 -15.60
CA ALA A 186 -11.47 9.49 -14.35
C ALA A 186 -12.44 8.74 -13.41
N ASP A 187 -13.15 7.73 -13.89
CA ASP A 187 -13.98 6.85 -13.07
C ASP A 187 -13.18 5.71 -12.41
N ALA A 188 -11.87 5.71 -12.57
CA ALA A 188 -10.96 4.73 -11.98
C ALA A 188 -10.28 5.25 -10.71
N VAL A 189 -10.12 4.34 -9.74
CA VAL A 189 -9.26 4.53 -8.56
C VAL A 189 -8.20 3.44 -8.54
N VAL A 190 -6.96 3.80 -8.24
CA VAL A 190 -5.88 2.86 -7.93
C VAL A 190 -5.55 3.00 -6.44
N PHE A 191 -5.89 2.00 -5.64
CA PHE A 191 -5.78 2.01 -4.18
C PHE A 191 -4.73 0.99 -3.72
N LEU A 192 -3.55 1.48 -3.34
CA LEU A 192 -2.34 0.68 -3.13
C LEU A 192 -2.12 0.33 -1.66
N ALA A 193 -2.91 -0.61 -1.11
CA ALA A 193 -2.84 -1.00 0.30
C ALA A 193 -1.95 -2.24 0.58
N ALA A 194 -1.33 -2.83 -0.43
CA ALA A 194 -0.40 -3.94 -0.25
C ALA A 194 0.91 -3.50 0.42
N ALA A 195 1.49 -4.37 1.26
CA ALA A 195 2.83 -4.20 1.83
C ALA A 195 3.86 -4.79 0.85
N VAL A 196 4.49 -3.93 0.08
CA VAL A 196 5.44 -4.31 -0.98
C VAL A 196 6.86 -4.24 -0.44
N SER A 197 7.69 -5.26 -0.73
CA SER A 197 9.10 -5.25 -0.34
C SER A 197 9.85 -4.12 -1.05
N ASP A 198 10.71 -3.43 -0.31
CA ASP A 198 11.65 -2.46 -0.87
C ASP A 198 12.88 -3.11 -1.50
N PHE A 199 13.06 -4.42 -1.27
CA PHE A 199 14.24 -5.17 -1.69
C PHE A 199 13.86 -6.48 -2.37
N TYR A 200 14.74 -6.97 -3.26
CA TYR A 200 14.61 -8.28 -3.92
C TYR A 200 15.98 -8.91 -4.15
N VAL A 201 16.01 -10.22 -4.45
CA VAL A 201 17.20 -10.93 -4.94
C VAL A 201 17.11 -10.98 -6.46
N PRO A 202 18.11 -10.49 -7.21
CA PRO A 202 18.15 -10.63 -8.68
C PRO A 202 18.13 -12.10 -9.11
N GLU A 203 17.45 -12.40 -10.22
CA GLU A 203 17.32 -13.78 -10.72
C GLU A 203 18.67 -14.47 -10.91
N ASN A 204 19.64 -13.76 -11.48
CA ASN A 204 20.99 -14.25 -11.73
C ASN A 204 21.84 -14.45 -10.46
N GLU A 205 21.41 -13.93 -9.34
CA GLU A 205 22.05 -14.09 -8.02
C GLU A 205 21.31 -15.09 -7.13
N MET A 206 20.11 -15.55 -7.56
CA MET A 206 19.38 -16.60 -6.85
C MET A 206 20.05 -17.96 -7.02
N ALA A 207 20.18 -18.71 -5.93
CA ALA A 207 20.55 -20.10 -5.98
C ALA A 207 19.49 -20.90 -6.77
N SER A 208 19.90 -21.76 -7.70
CA SER A 208 18.98 -22.59 -8.48
C SER A 208 18.29 -23.65 -7.64
N GLN A 209 18.96 -24.15 -6.60
CA GLN A 209 18.51 -25.17 -5.67
C GLN A 209 18.47 -24.65 -4.24
N LYS A 210 17.84 -25.42 -3.35
CA LYS A 210 17.80 -25.13 -1.91
C LYS A 210 19.21 -24.87 -1.36
N ILE A 211 19.42 -23.72 -0.74
CA ILE A 211 20.67 -23.34 -0.08
C ILE A 211 20.93 -24.33 1.06
N GLN A 212 22.11 -24.97 1.07
CA GLN A 212 22.47 -25.99 2.04
C GLN A 212 23.07 -25.37 3.30
N SER A 213 22.48 -25.62 4.47
CA SER A 213 22.93 -25.06 5.75
C SER A 213 24.30 -25.57 6.21
N ARG A 214 24.72 -26.76 5.75
CA ARG A 214 25.99 -27.37 6.12
C ARG A 214 27.19 -26.90 5.31
N ALA A 215 26.96 -26.17 4.23
CA ALA A 215 28.04 -25.69 3.35
C ALA A 215 28.67 -24.36 3.79
N HIS A 216 28.05 -23.66 4.77
CA HIS A 216 28.47 -22.34 5.19
C HIS A 216 28.22 -22.13 6.69
N ASP A 217 29.08 -21.34 7.34
CA ASP A 217 28.92 -20.94 8.75
C ASP A 217 27.78 -19.95 8.99
N GLY A 218 26.96 -19.69 7.97
CA GLY A 218 25.82 -18.77 8.00
C GLY A 218 25.28 -18.50 6.62
N LEU A 219 24.24 -17.65 6.54
CA LEU A 219 23.66 -17.19 5.29
C LEU A 219 23.82 -15.67 5.18
N SER A 220 24.61 -15.22 4.23
CA SER A 220 24.69 -13.82 3.83
C SER A 220 23.82 -13.59 2.59
N LEU A 221 22.98 -12.56 2.63
CA LEU A 221 22.09 -12.19 1.53
C LEU A 221 22.44 -10.79 1.05
N GLN A 222 22.65 -10.64 -0.26
CA GLN A 222 22.74 -9.33 -0.90
C GLN A 222 21.40 -9.06 -1.61
N LEU A 223 20.77 -7.98 -1.20
CA LEU A 223 19.49 -7.57 -1.73
C LEU A 223 19.66 -6.27 -2.53
N ARG A 224 18.92 -6.14 -3.63
CA ARG A 224 18.87 -4.91 -4.42
C ARG A 224 17.56 -4.19 -4.19
N ASN A 225 17.55 -2.87 -4.39
CA ASN A 225 16.35 -2.07 -4.28
C ASN A 225 15.37 -2.40 -5.40
N VAL A 226 14.10 -2.58 -5.03
CA VAL A 226 13.00 -2.61 -5.99
C VAL A 226 12.81 -1.20 -6.57
N PRO A 227 12.63 -1.04 -7.88
CA PRO A 227 12.39 0.27 -8.47
C PRO A 227 11.11 0.90 -7.90
N LYS A 228 11.11 2.21 -7.75
CA LYS A 228 9.96 2.95 -7.23
C LYS A 228 8.90 3.13 -8.31
N LEU A 229 7.94 2.21 -8.37
CA LEU A 229 6.90 2.17 -9.41
C LEU A 229 5.79 3.21 -9.23
N LEU A 230 5.79 3.97 -8.14
CA LEU A 230 4.69 4.88 -7.83
C LEU A 230 4.48 5.94 -8.94
N GLY A 231 5.58 6.48 -9.48
CA GLY A 231 5.52 7.39 -10.63
C GLY A 231 5.07 6.71 -11.93
N SER A 232 5.47 5.44 -12.14
CA SER A 232 5.06 4.67 -13.31
C SER A 232 3.55 4.37 -13.30
N ILE A 233 2.93 4.22 -12.12
CA ILE A 233 1.49 4.01 -12.01
C ILE A 233 0.71 5.18 -12.63
N LYS A 234 1.15 6.42 -12.39
CA LYS A 234 0.54 7.61 -13.04
C LYS A 234 0.78 7.66 -14.54
N GLN A 235 1.85 7.03 -15.04
CA GLN A 235 2.07 6.89 -16.49
C GLN A 235 1.16 5.81 -17.10
N TRP A 236 0.91 4.70 -16.37
CA TRP A 236 0.07 3.61 -16.84
C TRP A 236 -1.43 3.88 -16.72
N ALA A 237 -1.84 4.69 -15.74
CA ALA A 237 -3.21 5.12 -15.49
C ALA A 237 -3.28 6.62 -15.14
N PRO A 238 -2.98 7.51 -16.10
CA PRO A 238 -2.81 8.96 -15.84
C PRO A 238 -4.07 9.65 -15.34
N ARG A 239 -5.26 9.18 -15.72
CA ARG A 239 -6.54 9.78 -15.35
C ARG A 239 -7.12 9.22 -14.06
N ALA A 240 -6.68 8.04 -13.61
CA ALA A 240 -7.16 7.42 -12.39
C ALA A 240 -6.76 8.23 -11.14
N LEU A 241 -7.60 8.20 -10.11
CA LEU A 241 -7.24 8.66 -8.78
C LEU A 241 -6.27 7.65 -8.15
N VAL A 242 -5.02 8.03 -7.95
CA VAL A 242 -4.00 7.16 -7.34
C VAL A 242 -3.84 7.48 -5.86
N VAL A 243 -4.17 6.50 -5.02
CA VAL A 243 -4.06 6.56 -3.56
C VAL A 243 -3.02 5.56 -3.09
N SER A 244 -1.95 6.04 -2.47
CA SER A 244 -0.88 5.21 -1.91
C SER A 244 -0.90 5.20 -0.39
N PHE A 245 -0.14 4.29 0.23
CA PHE A 245 0.00 4.19 1.68
C PHE A 245 1.43 4.43 2.12
N LYS A 246 1.57 5.10 3.25
CA LYS A 246 2.85 5.30 3.93
C LYS A 246 2.71 4.93 5.40
N LEU A 247 3.43 3.89 5.80
CA LEU A 247 3.55 3.46 7.19
C LEU A 247 4.92 3.87 7.71
N GLU A 248 4.95 4.57 8.83
CA GLU A 248 6.20 4.97 9.49
C GLU A 248 6.13 4.64 10.99
N THR A 249 7.29 4.61 11.62
CA THR A 249 7.42 4.46 13.08
C THR A 249 7.59 5.80 13.78
N ASN A 250 8.01 6.83 13.04
CA ASN A 250 8.26 8.18 13.53
C ASN A 250 7.26 9.19 12.91
N SER A 251 6.54 9.92 13.77
CA SER A 251 5.53 10.90 13.34
C SER A 251 6.13 12.10 12.62
N ASN A 252 7.33 12.52 12.99
CA ASN A 252 7.96 13.74 12.49
C ASN A 252 8.29 13.66 10.97
N ILE A 253 8.61 12.46 10.48
CA ILE A 253 8.95 12.24 9.08
C ILE A 253 7.77 11.78 8.22
N LEU A 254 6.67 11.37 8.85
CA LEU A 254 5.52 10.77 8.17
C LEU A 254 4.90 11.71 7.13
N LEU A 255 4.53 12.92 7.55
CA LEU A 255 3.88 13.91 6.69
C LEU A 255 4.83 14.41 5.59
N ALA A 256 6.12 14.62 5.92
CA ALA A 256 7.14 15.04 4.97
C ALA A 256 7.33 14.01 3.84
N LYS A 257 7.42 12.72 4.22
CA LYS A 257 7.53 11.63 3.23
C LYS A 257 6.26 11.48 2.38
N ALA A 258 5.09 11.69 2.97
CA ALA A 258 3.83 11.62 2.26
C ALA A 258 3.66 12.76 1.26
N ALA A 259 3.91 14.00 1.66
CA ALA A 259 3.91 15.15 0.77
C ALA A 259 4.99 15.01 -0.33
N GLY A 260 6.19 14.55 0.04
CA GLY A 260 7.25 14.25 -0.93
C GLY A 260 6.84 13.20 -1.98
N ALA A 261 6.01 12.21 -1.62
CA ALA A 261 5.51 11.24 -2.58
C ALA A 261 4.52 11.88 -3.57
N ILE A 262 3.65 12.78 -3.13
CA ILE A 262 2.74 13.53 -4.01
C ILE A 262 3.56 14.35 -5.01
N LEU A 263 4.47 15.19 -4.53
CA LEU A 263 5.28 16.09 -5.36
C LEU A 263 6.21 15.33 -6.32
N LYS A 264 6.83 14.24 -5.86
CA LYS A 264 7.82 13.48 -6.63
C LYS A 264 7.19 12.55 -7.66
N TYR A 265 6.10 11.87 -7.30
CA TYR A 265 5.51 10.80 -8.10
C TYR A 265 4.17 11.17 -8.75
N GLY A 266 3.62 12.34 -8.42
CA GLY A 266 2.35 12.82 -8.96
C GLY A 266 1.14 11.98 -8.54
N VAL A 267 1.23 11.27 -7.39
CA VAL A 267 0.07 10.56 -6.83
C VAL A 267 -0.91 11.55 -6.23
N ASP A 268 -2.18 11.24 -6.32
CA ASP A 268 -3.24 12.18 -5.96
C ASP A 268 -3.51 12.24 -4.45
N ALA A 269 -3.25 11.14 -3.74
CA ALA A 269 -3.38 11.08 -2.29
C ALA A 269 -2.44 10.06 -1.65
N VAL A 270 -2.03 10.33 -0.41
CA VAL A 270 -1.25 9.42 0.43
C VAL A 270 -1.95 9.22 1.76
N CYS A 271 -2.32 7.98 2.07
CA CYS A 271 -2.83 7.57 3.36
C CYS A 271 -1.64 7.27 4.29
N SER A 272 -1.41 8.14 5.25
CA SER A 272 -0.28 8.08 6.17
C SER A 272 -0.71 7.59 7.54
N ASN A 273 0.01 6.63 8.10
CA ASN A 273 -0.26 6.10 9.44
C ASN A 273 1.01 5.65 10.15
N LEU A 274 0.95 5.70 11.47
CA LEU A 274 2.01 5.22 12.35
C LEU A 274 1.77 3.76 12.75
N LEU A 275 2.84 2.99 12.89
CA LEU A 275 2.76 1.57 13.23
C LEU A 275 2.01 1.30 14.53
N HIS A 276 2.14 2.16 15.55
CA HIS A 276 1.54 1.96 16.86
C HIS A 276 0.04 2.26 16.92
N ASN A 277 -0.51 3.05 15.98
CA ASN A 277 -1.93 3.46 15.99
C ASN A 277 -2.65 3.31 14.65
N TYR A 278 -2.09 2.55 13.71
CA TYR A 278 -2.63 2.39 12.35
C TYR A 278 -4.07 1.84 12.29
N ARG A 279 -4.56 1.29 13.39
CA ARG A 279 -5.94 0.78 13.53
C ARG A 279 -6.96 1.83 13.95
N ASP A 280 -6.48 2.98 14.44
CA ASP A 280 -7.34 4.01 15.03
C ASP A 280 -7.27 5.34 14.31
N LEU A 281 -6.14 5.59 13.60
CA LEU A 281 -5.88 6.86 12.96
C LEU A 281 -5.17 6.69 11.61
N VAL A 282 -5.67 7.38 10.59
CA VAL A 282 -5.01 7.57 9.29
C VAL A 282 -5.13 9.04 8.90
N THR A 283 -4.05 9.63 8.41
CA THR A 283 -4.08 10.97 7.82
C THR A 283 -4.00 10.85 6.30
N ILE A 284 -5.00 11.33 5.59
CA ILE A 284 -4.98 11.45 4.14
C ILE A 284 -4.37 12.79 3.78
N ILE A 285 -3.32 12.78 2.97
CA ILE A 285 -2.69 13.95 2.40
C ILE A 285 -3.00 13.92 0.91
N SER A 286 -3.52 15.00 0.37
CA SER A 286 -3.87 15.12 -1.04
C SER A 286 -3.44 16.48 -1.59
N GLU A 287 -3.31 16.58 -2.90
CA GLU A 287 -3.11 17.86 -3.58
C GLU A 287 -4.34 18.74 -3.36
N ASP A 288 -4.12 19.97 -2.90
CA ASP A 288 -5.13 21.02 -2.85
C ASP A 288 -4.45 22.36 -3.21
N PRO A 289 -4.60 22.81 -4.45
CA PRO A 289 -3.96 24.04 -4.91
C PRO A 289 -4.45 25.31 -4.17
N LEU A 290 -5.53 25.21 -3.39
CA LEU A 290 -6.07 26.30 -2.58
C LEU A 290 -5.69 26.18 -1.09
N ALA A 291 -5.04 25.06 -0.68
CA ALA A 291 -4.61 24.90 0.69
C ALA A 291 -3.45 25.84 1.02
N GLN A 292 -3.53 26.47 2.22
CA GLN A 292 -2.46 27.33 2.75
C GLN A 292 -1.18 26.56 3.13
N GLY A 293 -1.07 25.30 2.70
CA GLY A 293 0.05 24.42 2.97
C GLY A 293 -0.04 23.72 4.34
N ILE A 294 0.65 22.60 4.45
CA ILE A 294 0.86 21.86 5.70
C ILE A 294 2.24 22.23 6.22
N ARG A 295 2.34 22.69 7.47
CA ARG A 295 3.63 22.82 8.14
C ARG A 295 4.12 21.41 8.51
N ILE A 296 5.21 21.00 7.91
CA ILE A 296 5.85 19.74 8.16
C ILE A 296 7.11 20.04 8.97
N SER A 297 7.16 19.56 10.23
CA SER A 297 8.43 19.54 10.94
C SER A 297 9.34 18.55 10.22
N SER A 298 10.46 19.04 9.70
CA SER A 298 11.55 18.20 9.24
C SER A 298 12.18 17.56 10.47
N GLY A 299 11.62 16.45 10.91
CA GLY A 299 12.23 15.65 11.97
C GLY A 299 13.60 15.16 11.54
N GLU A 300 14.48 15.10 12.49
CA GLU A 300 15.88 14.67 12.46
C GLU A 300 16.25 13.78 11.26
N ILE A 301 16.82 14.36 10.23
CA ILE A 301 17.58 13.61 9.24
C ILE A 301 19.01 13.38 9.74
N HIS A 302 19.49 14.10 10.75
CA HIS A 302 20.82 13.94 11.38
C HIS A 302 20.93 14.58 12.78
N GLY A 303 19.92 14.44 13.65
CA GLY A 303 20.07 14.92 15.04
C GLY A 303 19.96 16.44 15.22
N GLU A 304 19.59 17.18 14.18
CA GLU A 304 19.31 18.62 14.26
C GLU A 304 17.80 18.85 14.14
N GLU A 305 17.23 19.53 15.11
CA GLU A 305 15.86 20.07 15.04
C GLU A 305 15.84 21.14 13.94
N THR A 306 15.33 20.80 12.77
CA THR A 306 15.11 21.77 11.72
C THR A 306 13.72 22.36 11.82
N GLU A 307 13.58 23.66 11.54
CA GLU A 307 12.29 24.33 11.55
C GLU A 307 11.27 23.68 10.61
N PRO A 308 9.95 23.69 10.94
CA PRO A 308 8.91 23.14 10.09
C PRO A 308 8.91 23.78 8.70
N ILE A 309 9.13 22.98 7.67
CA ILE A 309 9.06 23.45 6.27
C ILE A 309 7.60 23.45 5.83
N PRO A 310 7.04 24.59 5.41
CA PRO A 310 5.71 24.63 4.80
C PRO A 310 5.75 23.92 3.45
N VAL A 311 4.85 22.97 3.22
CA VAL A 311 4.62 22.37 1.89
C VAL A 311 3.33 22.98 1.36
N GLU A 312 3.47 23.86 0.39
CA GLU A 312 2.31 24.48 -0.27
C GLU A 312 1.64 23.49 -1.23
N GLY A 313 0.35 23.70 -1.51
CA GLY A 313 -0.40 22.92 -2.49
C GLY A 313 -0.86 21.54 -2.02
N VAL A 314 -0.76 21.22 -0.72
CA VAL A 314 -1.27 19.98 -0.15
C VAL A 314 -2.16 20.24 1.06
N ALA A 315 -3.26 19.47 1.16
CA ALA A 315 -4.16 19.45 2.30
C ALA A 315 -4.04 18.13 3.07
N SER A 316 -4.39 18.14 4.33
CA SER A 316 -4.48 16.92 5.15
C SER A 316 -5.85 16.78 5.80
N VAL A 317 -6.37 15.55 5.78
CA VAL A 317 -7.59 15.16 6.48
C VAL A 317 -7.28 14.02 7.43
N ARG A 318 -7.56 14.24 8.71
CA ARG A 318 -7.40 13.23 9.76
C ARG A 318 -8.64 12.36 9.81
N ILE A 319 -8.47 11.06 9.64
CA ILE A 319 -9.53 10.05 9.72
C ILE A 319 -9.32 9.26 11.02
N GLU A 320 -10.30 9.29 11.89
CA GLU A 320 -10.31 8.55 13.14
C GLU A 320 -11.32 7.40 13.03
N ARG A 321 -11.03 6.28 13.69
CA ARG A 321 -11.95 5.14 13.75
C ARG A 321 -13.28 5.51 14.38
N GLY A 322 -13.26 6.35 15.44
CA GLY A 322 -14.46 6.76 16.15
C GLY A 322 -15.26 5.56 16.67
N SER A 323 -16.56 5.55 16.40
CA SER A 323 -17.49 4.47 16.78
C SER A 323 -17.52 3.31 15.77
N HIS A 324 -16.79 3.40 14.65
CA HIS A 324 -16.74 2.32 13.66
C HIS A 324 -15.99 1.10 14.18
N SER A 325 -16.36 -0.08 13.72
CA SER A 325 -15.68 -1.33 14.09
C SER A 325 -14.20 -1.34 13.67
N THR A 326 -13.88 -0.69 12.55
CA THR A 326 -12.53 -0.57 12.02
C THR A 326 -12.32 0.83 11.41
N ILE A 327 -11.05 1.25 11.33
CA ILE A 327 -10.65 2.49 10.65
C ILE A 327 -10.86 2.41 9.14
N ASP A 328 -10.91 1.21 8.57
CA ASP A 328 -10.93 0.99 7.13
C ASP A 328 -12.26 1.42 6.50
N GLN A 329 -13.35 1.39 7.26
CA GLN A 329 -14.65 1.91 6.83
C GLN A 329 -14.63 3.44 6.60
N PRO A 330 -14.35 4.30 7.60
CA PRO A 330 -14.28 5.74 7.37
C PRO A 330 -13.16 6.15 6.42
N LEU A 331 -12.07 5.39 6.35
CA LEU A 331 -10.99 5.60 5.39
C LEU A 331 -11.47 5.40 3.94
N ALA A 332 -12.10 4.27 3.63
CA ALA A 332 -12.63 4.00 2.30
C ALA A 332 -13.68 5.05 1.90
N GLN A 333 -14.57 5.41 2.81
CA GLN A 333 -15.58 6.45 2.58
C GLN A 333 -14.95 7.83 2.28
N ALA A 334 -13.85 8.18 2.93
CA ALA A 334 -13.12 9.41 2.65
C ALA A 334 -12.50 9.40 1.24
N VAL A 335 -11.91 8.28 0.81
CA VAL A 335 -11.36 8.13 -0.55
C VAL A 335 -12.48 8.13 -1.60
N ILE A 336 -13.62 7.50 -1.32
CA ILE A 336 -14.80 7.54 -2.20
C ILE A 336 -15.27 8.98 -2.41
N ARG A 337 -15.37 9.78 -1.33
CA ARG A 337 -15.70 11.21 -1.43
C ARG A 337 -14.69 11.96 -2.27
N LEU A 338 -13.40 11.79 -1.99
CA LEU A 338 -12.32 12.42 -2.75
C LEU A 338 -12.43 12.12 -4.25
N HIS A 339 -12.74 10.86 -4.62
CA HIS A 339 -12.94 10.47 -6.00
C HIS A 339 -14.20 11.09 -6.63
N GLN A 340 -15.31 11.14 -5.88
CA GLN A 340 -16.58 11.73 -6.36
C GLN A 340 -16.46 13.23 -6.59
N ASP A 341 -15.69 13.93 -5.78
CA ASP A 341 -15.49 15.38 -5.88
C ASP A 341 -14.57 15.78 -7.05
N ARG A 342 -13.73 14.87 -7.55
CA ARG A 342 -12.91 15.04 -8.78
C ARG A 342 -13.69 14.89 -10.09
N SER A 343 -14.93 14.38 -10.07
CA SER A 343 -15.70 14.16 -11.30
C SER A 343 -15.96 15.50 -12.04
N PRO A 344 -15.70 15.59 -13.36
CA PRO A 344 -15.67 16.86 -14.12
C PRO A 344 -16.92 17.73 -13.99
N GLY A 345 -18.10 17.12 -13.80
CA GLY A 345 -19.36 17.83 -13.67
C GLY A 345 -19.52 18.66 -12.39
N LYS A 346 -18.76 18.36 -11.32
CA LYS A 346 -18.79 19.14 -10.07
C LYS A 346 -17.77 20.27 -10.03
N THR A 347 -16.63 20.08 -10.67
CA THR A 347 -15.57 21.09 -10.73
C THR A 347 -16.02 22.32 -11.56
N GLU A 348 -16.77 22.09 -12.66
CA GLU A 348 -17.35 23.18 -13.45
C GLU A 348 -18.51 23.87 -12.69
N ALA A 349 -19.38 23.12 -12.02
CA ALA A 349 -20.47 23.69 -11.23
C ALA A 349 -19.95 24.52 -10.04
N ALA A 350 -18.94 24.01 -9.31
CA ALA A 350 -18.31 24.74 -8.21
C ALA A 350 -17.53 25.98 -8.69
N SER A 351 -16.93 25.92 -9.88
CA SER A 351 -16.28 27.07 -10.49
C SER A 351 -17.28 28.12 -10.98
N GLN A 352 -18.43 27.71 -11.50
CA GLN A 352 -19.51 28.59 -11.91
C GLN A 352 -20.25 29.20 -10.70
N GLU A 353 -20.51 28.45 -9.65
CA GLU A 353 -21.08 28.99 -8.40
C GLU A 353 -20.17 30.03 -7.74
N ARG A 354 -18.85 29.79 -7.73
CA ARG A 354 -17.87 30.78 -7.23
C ARG A 354 -17.74 32.01 -8.14
N ALA A 355 -17.93 31.84 -9.46
CA ALA A 355 -17.92 32.97 -10.38
C ALA A 355 -19.17 33.88 -10.22
N LEU A 356 -20.26 33.33 -9.71
CA LEU A 356 -21.53 34.03 -9.46
C LEU A 356 -21.63 34.67 -8.06
N GLU A 357 -20.67 34.37 -7.14
CA GLU A 357 -20.64 35.04 -5.83
C GLU A 357 -20.23 36.50 -5.95
N PRO A 358 -21.02 37.46 -5.38
CA PRO A 358 -20.71 38.90 -5.42
C PRO A 358 -19.36 39.18 -4.75
N PRO A 359 -18.59 40.16 -5.27
CA PRO A 359 -17.23 40.47 -4.81
C PRO A 359 -17.15 40.84 -3.31
N GLU A 360 -18.22 41.25 -2.69
CA GLU A 360 -18.29 41.59 -1.25
C GLU A 360 -18.15 40.40 -0.30
N LYS A 361 -18.48 39.17 -0.73
CA LYS A 361 -18.28 37.97 0.09
C LYS A 361 -16.88 37.41 0.02
N ARG A 362 -16.13 37.72 -1.05
CA ARG A 362 -14.74 37.27 -1.24
C ARG A 362 -13.73 37.93 -0.27
N LEU A 363 -14.07 39.13 0.25
CA LEU A 363 -13.22 39.93 1.12
C LEU A 363 -13.36 39.63 2.63
N ARG A 364 -14.32 38.79 3.04
CA ARG A 364 -14.52 38.45 4.47
C ARG A 364 -13.79 37.19 4.93
N ALA A 365 -13.03 36.51 4.08
CA ALA A 365 -12.27 35.31 4.40
C ALA A 365 -10.80 35.57 4.79
N THR A 366 -10.39 36.83 4.93
CA THR A 366 -9.10 37.21 5.51
C THR A 366 -9.28 37.50 6.99
N PRO A 367 -8.71 36.75 7.94
CA PRO A 367 -8.65 37.16 9.33
C PRO A 367 -7.71 38.38 9.42
N ALA A 368 -8.21 39.44 10.02
CA ALA A 368 -7.42 40.58 10.39
C ALA A 368 -6.34 40.18 11.41
N SER A 369 -5.10 40.63 11.12
CA SER A 369 -3.88 40.75 11.93
C SER A 369 -3.87 40.13 13.35
#